data_8ae3da53e3e069d2856043d68b8d5e3e
#
_entry.id   8ae3da53e3e069d2856043d68b8d5e3e
#
_cell.length_a   1.000
_cell.length_b   1.000
_cell.length_c   1.000
_cell.angle_alpha   90.00
_cell.angle_beta   90.00
_cell.angle_gamma   90.00
#
_symmetry.space_group_name_H-M   'P 1'
#
loop_
_entity.id
_entity.type
_entity.pdbx_description
1 polymer ?
#
loop_
_entity_poly.entity_id
_entity_poly.type
_entity_poly.pdbx_seq_one_letter_code
_entity_poly.pdbx_strand_id
1 'polypeptide(L)'
;MHQFKYHKGTLHCEEVNLQTLAQDYGTPLYVYSSQTLRNNYKRLHEALGDLDHHIAFAVKANSNLSVLRLLADLGSGFDIVSGGELFRVIKAGGDPKRCSFAGVGKTTEEIRYALEQGIYCFNIESLAELEFINNVAGSISELAPVAVRINPNVDAQTHKYISTGKAENKFGIDYEETMQVYERASALPHIQIKGIQMHIGSQLTTVSPFVEAVKRVIPLVKELQQTYGIEFFSIGGGIGIVYEEALASGPSNWWSEQE
;
A
#
# COMPACT_ATOMS: atom_id res chain seq x y z
N MET A 1 -16.02 12.36 -0.74
CA MET A 1 -17.12 12.34 0.24
C MET A 1 -17.68 10.93 0.34
N HIS A 2 -18.12 10.52 1.54
CA HIS A 2 -18.78 9.24 1.76
C HIS A 2 -20.24 9.27 1.27
N GLN A 3 -20.86 8.10 1.07
CA GLN A 3 -22.23 7.95 0.60
C GLN A 3 -23.21 7.54 1.72
N PHE A 4 -22.91 7.93 2.95
CA PHE A 4 -23.82 7.74 4.10
C PHE A 4 -24.57 9.03 4.34
N LYS A 5 -25.91 9.01 4.23
CA LYS A 5 -26.76 10.18 4.37
C LYS A 5 -28.03 9.87 5.14
N TYR A 6 -28.57 10.85 5.88
CA TYR A 6 -29.88 10.74 6.44
C TYR A 6 -30.94 11.10 5.40
N HIS A 7 -31.90 10.21 5.21
CA HIS A 7 -33.10 10.45 4.39
C HIS A 7 -34.34 10.22 5.25
N LYS A 8 -35.16 11.26 5.42
CA LYS A 8 -36.39 11.22 6.25
C LYS A 8 -36.15 10.63 7.66
N GLY A 9 -35.04 11.01 8.30
CA GLY A 9 -34.70 10.56 9.65
C GLY A 9 -34.06 9.18 9.75
N THR A 10 -33.86 8.47 8.64
CA THR A 10 -33.22 7.14 8.60
C THR A 10 -31.88 7.20 7.88
N LEU A 11 -30.85 6.56 8.44
CA LEU A 11 -29.51 6.51 7.83
C LEU A 11 -29.50 5.53 6.65
N HIS A 12 -28.97 5.99 5.53
CA HIS A 12 -28.78 5.20 4.31
C HIS A 12 -27.30 5.15 3.93
N CYS A 13 -26.90 4.05 3.32
CA CYS A 13 -25.67 3.94 2.55
C CYS A 13 -26.02 3.82 1.09
N GLU A 14 -25.68 4.83 0.29
CA GLU A 14 -26.20 4.96 -1.08
C GLU A 14 -27.74 4.98 -1.03
N GLU A 15 -28.41 4.07 -1.77
CA GLU A 15 -29.86 3.95 -1.76
C GLU A 15 -30.40 2.95 -0.71
N VAL A 16 -29.50 2.32 0.06
CA VAL A 16 -29.88 1.22 0.97
C VAL A 16 -30.11 1.73 2.38
N ASN A 17 -31.29 1.44 2.92
CA ASN A 17 -31.67 1.77 4.30
C ASN A 17 -30.92 0.87 5.28
N LEU A 18 -30.11 1.45 6.19
CA LEU A 18 -29.30 0.68 7.14
C LEU A 18 -30.13 -0.02 8.24
N GLN A 19 -31.30 0.51 8.57
CA GLN A 19 -32.19 -0.14 9.52
C GLN A 19 -32.75 -1.47 8.93
N THR A 20 -33.11 -1.47 7.66
CA THR A 20 -33.54 -2.69 6.95
C THR A 20 -32.39 -3.70 6.89
N LEU A 21 -31.16 -3.26 6.54
CA LEU A 21 -29.99 -4.16 6.56
C LEU A 21 -29.77 -4.79 7.94
N ALA A 22 -29.89 -4.00 9.02
CA ALA A 22 -29.71 -4.51 10.37
C ALA A 22 -30.81 -5.53 10.75
N GLN A 23 -32.03 -5.36 10.26
CA GLN A 23 -33.11 -6.33 10.45
C GLN A 23 -32.88 -7.64 9.69
N ASP A 24 -32.41 -7.53 8.44
CA ASP A 24 -32.21 -8.68 7.55
C ASP A 24 -30.98 -9.52 7.91
N TYR A 25 -29.87 -8.86 8.32
CA TYR A 25 -28.56 -9.49 8.57
C TYR A 25 -28.13 -9.52 10.03
N GLY A 26 -28.85 -8.83 10.90
CA GLY A 26 -28.51 -8.71 12.32
C GLY A 26 -27.43 -7.65 12.61
N THR A 27 -27.08 -7.50 13.87
CA THR A 27 -26.03 -6.60 14.38
C THR A 27 -25.11 -7.38 15.32
N PRO A 28 -23.79 -7.03 15.41
CA PRO A 28 -23.12 -5.93 14.72
C PRO A 28 -22.93 -6.18 13.23
N LEU A 29 -23.01 -5.12 12.41
CA LEU A 29 -22.93 -5.19 10.94
C LEU A 29 -21.98 -4.10 10.43
N TYR A 30 -20.97 -4.48 9.62
CA TYR A 30 -20.12 -3.54 8.90
C TYR A 30 -20.69 -3.30 7.49
N VAL A 31 -20.87 -2.03 7.14
CA VAL A 31 -21.38 -1.62 5.84
C VAL A 31 -20.36 -0.75 5.12
N TYR A 32 -20.07 -1.08 3.87
CA TYR A 32 -19.16 -0.35 3.00
C TYR A 32 -19.90 0.17 1.77
N SER A 33 -19.65 1.44 1.41
CA SER A 33 -20.22 2.01 0.18
C SER A 33 -19.32 1.67 -1.00
N SER A 34 -19.88 0.96 -1.98
CA SER A 34 -19.19 0.65 -3.24
C SER A 34 -18.87 1.90 -4.04
N GLN A 35 -19.78 2.87 -4.03
CA GLN A 35 -19.60 4.14 -4.74
C GLN A 35 -18.49 4.99 -4.11
N THR A 36 -18.38 5.01 -2.77
CA THR A 36 -17.27 5.70 -2.09
C THR A 36 -15.92 5.11 -2.47
N LEU A 37 -15.81 3.78 -2.47
CA LEU A 37 -14.58 3.09 -2.88
C LEU A 37 -14.20 3.43 -4.33
N ARG A 38 -15.16 3.33 -5.26
CA ARG A 38 -14.96 3.69 -6.67
C ARG A 38 -14.55 5.15 -6.86
N ASN A 39 -15.21 6.05 -6.19
CA ASN A 39 -14.93 7.49 -6.30
C ASN A 39 -13.53 7.83 -5.77
N ASN A 40 -13.11 7.26 -4.64
CA ASN A 40 -11.78 7.50 -4.07
C ASN A 40 -10.68 6.96 -4.97
N TYR A 41 -10.85 5.75 -5.51
CA TYR A 41 -9.90 5.19 -6.48
C TYR A 41 -9.78 6.07 -7.73
N LYS A 42 -10.92 6.44 -8.34
CA LYS A 42 -10.95 7.29 -9.54
C LYS A 42 -10.32 8.66 -9.30
N ARG A 43 -10.65 9.31 -8.18
CA ARG A 43 -10.06 10.62 -7.85
C ARG A 43 -8.53 10.57 -7.74
N LEU A 44 -7.98 9.51 -7.14
CA LEU A 44 -6.52 9.34 -7.09
C LEU A 44 -5.94 9.09 -8.48
N HIS A 45 -6.56 8.22 -9.26
CA HIS A 45 -6.17 7.94 -10.64
C HIS A 45 -6.19 9.21 -11.51
N GLU A 46 -7.27 9.99 -11.45
CA GLU A 46 -7.42 11.24 -12.18
C GLU A 46 -6.41 12.31 -11.73
N ALA A 47 -6.09 12.38 -10.43
CA ALA A 47 -5.11 13.31 -9.89
C ALA A 47 -3.67 13.02 -10.35
N LEU A 48 -3.35 11.76 -10.68
CA LEU A 48 -2.06 11.37 -11.24
C LEU A 48 -1.95 11.71 -12.74
N GLY A 49 -3.08 11.91 -13.43
CA GLY A 49 -3.15 12.39 -14.80
C GLY A 49 -2.37 11.52 -15.79
N ASP A 50 -1.51 12.15 -16.57
CA ASP A 50 -0.71 11.48 -17.62
C ASP A 50 0.55 10.77 -17.08
N LEU A 51 0.79 10.80 -15.76
CA LEU A 51 1.88 10.01 -15.19
C LEU A 51 1.58 8.52 -15.35
N ASP A 52 2.54 7.76 -15.86
CA ASP A 52 2.46 6.29 -15.77
C ASP A 52 2.50 5.88 -14.30
N HIS A 53 1.42 5.28 -13.83
CA HIS A 53 1.24 5.02 -12.41
C HIS A 53 0.52 3.71 -12.13
N HIS A 54 0.80 3.16 -10.96
CA HIS A 54 0.19 1.97 -10.42
C HIS A 54 -0.35 2.24 -9.02
N ILE A 55 -1.68 2.12 -8.84
CA ILE A 55 -2.32 2.24 -7.53
C ILE A 55 -2.48 0.83 -6.96
N ALA A 56 -1.85 0.58 -5.82
CA ALA A 56 -1.93 -0.68 -5.10
C ALA A 56 -2.71 -0.52 -3.79
N PHE A 57 -3.83 -1.22 -3.66
CA PHE A 57 -4.61 -1.21 -2.43
C PHE A 57 -3.96 -2.07 -1.35
N ALA A 58 -3.73 -1.50 -0.16
CA ALA A 58 -3.19 -2.23 0.97
C ALA A 58 -4.25 -3.17 1.58
N VAL A 59 -4.09 -4.47 1.35
CA VAL A 59 -5.08 -5.50 1.74
C VAL A 59 -5.31 -5.54 3.25
N LYS A 60 -4.29 -5.23 4.05
CA LYS A 60 -4.39 -5.13 5.52
C LYS A 60 -5.46 -4.15 6.01
N ALA A 61 -5.81 -3.14 5.19
CA ALA A 61 -6.86 -2.19 5.54
C ALA A 61 -8.26 -2.84 5.52
N ASN A 62 -8.52 -3.69 4.53
CA ASN A 62 -9.76 -4.46 4.41
C ASN A 62 -9.58 -5.65 3.46
N SER A 63 -9.53 -6.85 3.98
CA SER A 63 -9.35 -8.07 3.19
C SER A 63 -10.67 -8.74 2.76
N ASN A 64 -11.80 -8.05 2.82
CA ASN A 64 -13.09 -8.55 2.34
C ASN A 64 -13.04 -8.81 0.84
N LEU A 65 -13.43 -10.03 0.41
CA LEU A 65 -13.31 -10.44 -1.00
C LEU A 65 -14.13 -9.56 -1.96
N SER A 66 -15.29 -9.04 -1.53
CA SER A 66 -16.12 -8.15 -2.37
C SER A 66 -15.45 -6.77 -2.54
N VAL A 67 -14.76 -6.26 -1.51
CA VAL A 67 -13.97 -5.03 -1.60
C VAL A 67 -12.78 -5.23 -2.54
N LEU A 68 -12.05 -6.34 -2.38
CA LEU A 68 -10.90 -6.66 -3.24
C LEU A 68 -11.34 -6.83 -4.69
N ARG A 69 -12.46 -7.55 -4.95
CA ARG A 69 -13.00 -7.69 -6.30
C ARG A 69 -13.36 -6.35 -6.93
N LEU A 70 -14.06 -5.49 -6.19
CA LEU A 70 -14.43 -4.15 -6.68
C LEU A 70 -13.19 -3.35 -7.11
N LEU A 71 -12.11 -3.42 -6.32
CA LEU A 71 -10.87 -2.72 -6.63
C LEU A 71 -10.11 -3.39 -7.79
N ALA A 72 -10.11 -4.72 -7.87
CA ALA A 72 -9.56 -5.46 -9.00
C ALA A 72 -10.26 -5.08 -10.33
N ASP A 73 -11.60 -5.00 -10.31
CA ASP A 73 -12.42 -4.58 -11.48
C ASP A 73 -12.11 -3.13 -11.91
N LEU A 74 -11.60 -2.28 -11.02
CA LEU A 74 -11.13 -0.94 -11.33
C LEU A 74 -9.68 -0.90 -11.85
N GLY A 75 -8.98 -2.04 -11.90
CA GLY A 75 -7.59 -2.13 -12.32
C GLY A 75 -6.58 -1.84 -11.21
N SER A 76 -6.99 -1.86 -9.94
CA SER A 76 -6.05 -1.74 -8.81
C SER A 76 -5.07 -2.91 -8.77
N GLY A 77 -3.81 -2.62 -8.42
CA GLY A 77 -2.93 -3.60 -7.82
C GLY A 77 -3.19 -3.74 -6.33
N PHE A 78 -2.34 -4.52 -5.64
CA PHE A 78 -2.49 -4.78 -4.22
C PHE A 78 -1.15 -4.77 -3.52
N ASP A 79 -1.11 -4.15 -2.34
CA ASP A 79 0.01 -4.24 -1.41
C ASP A 79 -0.36 -5.26 -0.34
N ILE A 80 0.42 -6.34 -0.26
CA ILE A 80 0.16 -7.49 0.60
C ILE A 80 1.29 -7.67 1.62
N VAL A 81 0.99 -8.27 2.75
CA VAL A 81 1.95 -8.56 3.82
C VAL A 81 1.97 -10.03 4.25
N SER A 82 1.27 -10.90 3.53
CA SER A 82 1.27 -12.35 3.77
C SER A 82 0.80 -13.14 2.54
N GLY A 83 1.16 -14.41 2.49
CA GLY A 83 0.63 -15.36 1.50
C GLY A 83 -0.89 -15.52 1.59
N GLY A 84 -1.48 -15.39 2.79
CA GLY A 84 -2.93 -15.41 2.98
C GLY A 84 -3.63 -14.23 2.33
N GLU A 85 -3.01 -13.04 2.34
CA GLU A 85 -3.52 -11.88 1.61
C GLU A 85 -3.42 -12.07 0.10
N LEU A 86 -2.29 -12.60 -0.41
CA LEU A 86 -2.15 -12.96 -1.83
C LEU A 86 -3.25 -13.93 -2.27
N PHE A 87 -3.48 -14.98 -1.49
CA PHE A 87 -4.56 -15.92 -1.75
C PHE A 87 -5.94 -15.23 -1.85
N ARG A 88 -6.24 -14.30 -0.94
CA ARG A 88 -7.49 -13.53 -0.97
C ARG A 88 -7.60 -12.66 -2.22
N VAL A 89 -6.54 -11.98 -2.61
CA VAL A 89 -6.48 -11.18 -3.84
C VAL A 89 -6.82 -12.03 -5.06
N ILE A 90 -6.15 -13.18 -5.22
CA ILE A 90 -6.38 -14.12 -6.33
C ILE A 90 -7.84 -14.63 -6.31
N LYS A 91 -8.36 -15.01 -5.14
CA LYS A 91 -9.76 -15.46 -5.00
C LYS A 91 -10.78 -14.37 -5.31
N ALA A 92 -10.42 -13.12 -5.09
CA ALA A 92 -11.26 -11.98 -5.47
C ALA A 92 -11.18 -11.63 -6.97
N GLY A 93 -10.29 -12.26 -7.75
CA GLY A 93 -10.08 -12.00 -9.17
C GLY A 93 -9.04 -10.89 -9.43
N GLY A 94 -8.24 -10.53 -8.42
CA GLY A 94 -7.09 -9.64 -8.60
C GLY A 94 -5.93 -10.33 -9.32
N ASP A 95 -5.15 -9.55 -10.07
CA ASP A 95 -3.98 -10.03 -10.79
C ASP A 95 -2.76 -10.08 -9.85
N PRO A 96 -2.16 -11.25 -9.58
CA PRO A 96 -0.96 -11.36 -8.76
C PRO A 96 0.22 -10.57 -9.35
N LYS A 97 0.31 -10.44 -10.68
CA LYS A 97 1.35 -9.63 -11.36
C LYS A 97 1.26 -8.14 -11.04
N ARG A 98 0.24 -7.71 -10.33
CA ARG A 98 0.03 -6.36 -9.82
C ARG A 98 0.10 -6.29 -8.29
N CYS A 99 0.67 -7.33 -7.64
CA CYS A 99 0.82 -7.40 -6.20
C CYS A 99 2.26 -7.10 -5.77
N SER A 100 2.45 -6.16 -4.84
CA SER A 100 3.70 -5.92 -4.13
C SER A 100 3.65 -6.60 -2.76
N PHE A 101 4.68 -7.36 -2.40
CA PHE A 101 4.74 -8.07 -1.12
C PHE A 101 5.69 -7.37 -0.16
N ALA A 102 5.12 -6.66 0.81
CA ALA A 102 5.84 -5.96 1.89
C ALA A 102 5.89 -6.79 3.19
N GLY A 103 6.48 -6.22 4.25
CA GLY A 103 6.56 -6.85 5.59
C GLY A 103 7.83 -7.61 5.85
N VAL A 104 8.26 -7.60 7.11
CA VAL A 104 9.58 -8.09 7.57
C VAL A 104 9.62 -9.57 7.96
N GLY A 105 8.51 -10.27 7.87
CA GLY A 105 8.38 -11.66 8.34
C GLY A 105 7.98 -12.66 7.25
N LYS A 106 8.39 -12.45 5.99
CA LYS A 106 8.10 -13.37 4.90
C LYS A 106 8.73 -14.74 5.15
N THR A 107 7.93 -15.80 5.08
CA THR A 107 8.39 -17.19 5.23
C THR A 107 8.83 -17.78 3.89
N THR A 108 9.56 -18.90 3.94
CA THR A 108 9.97 -19.65 2.74
C THR A 108 8.77 -20.02 1.87
N GLU A 109 7.69 -20.49 2.50
CA GLU A 109 6.47 -20.94 1.83
C GLU A 109 5.75 -19.77 1.15
N GLU A 110 5.70 -18.61 1.81
CA GLU A 110 5.07 -17.40 1.27
C GLU A 110 5.86 -16.81 0.10
N ILE A 111 7.20 -16.80 0.20
CA ILE A 111 8.07 -16.36 -0.91
C ILE A 111 7.90 -17.29 -2.11
N ARG A 112 7.95 -18.61 -1.89
CA ARG A 112 7.75 -19.60 -2.96
C ARG A 112 6.38 -19.43 -3.61
N TYR A 113 5.31 -19.37 -2.81
CA TYR A 113 3.97 -19.18 -3.31
C TYR A 113 3.84 -17.90 -4.14
N ALA A 114 4.42 -16.81 -3.67
CA ALA A 114 4.39 -15.53 -4.37
C ALA A 114 5.15 -15.58 -5.72
N LEU A 115 6.31 -16.24 -5.76
CA LEU A 115 7.07 -16.46 -7.00
C LEU A 115 6.29 -17.33 -7.99
N GLU A 116 5.69 -18.43 -7.53
CA GLU A 116 4.84 -19.30 -8.35
C GLU A 116 3.62 -18.57 -8.94
N GLN A 117 3.07 -17.58 -8.23
CA GLN A 117 1.98 -16.74 -8.72
C GLN A 117 2.46 -15.57 -9.60
N GLY A 118 3.78 -15.34 -9.71
CA GLY A 118 4.37 -14.29 -10.52
C GLY A 118 4.03 -12.89 -10.03
N ILE A 119 4.21 -12.60 -8.75
CA ILE A 119 3.93 -11.28 -8.18
C ILE A 119 4.76 -10.17 -8.85
N TYR A 120 4.31 -8.92 -8.70
CA TYR A 120 5.01 -7.75 -9.25
C TYR A 120 6.40 -7.58 -8.64
N CYS A 121 6.51 -7.53 -7.31
CA CYS A 121 7.78 -7.47 -6.60
C CYS A 121 7.65 -7.78 -5.10
N PHE A 122 8.79 -8.15 -4.48
CA PHE A 122 8.98 -8.09 -3.04
C PHE A 122 9.55 -6.74 -2.66
N ASN A 123 8.96 -6.06 -1.68
CA ASN A 123 9.56 -4.92 -1.01
C ASN A 123 10.44 -5.45 0.12
N ILE A 124 11.76 -5.32 0.00
CA ILE A 124 12.73 -5.79 0.99
C ILE A 124 13.12 -4.68 1.96
N GLU A 125 13.38 -5.05 3.20
CA GLU A 125 13.65 -4.11 4.29
C GLU A 125 15.01 -4.37 4.98
N SER A 126 15.78 -5.37 4.53
CA SER A 126 17.12 -5.67 5.02
C SER A 126 17.94 -6.50 4.02
N LEU A 127 19.28 -6.46 4.16
CA LEU A 127 20.18 -7.35 3.41
C LEU A 127 19.91 -8.83 3.70
N ALA A 128 19.64 -9.18 4.95
CA ALA A 128 19.33 -10.56 5.34
C ALA A 128 18.07 -11.08 4.63
N GLU A 129 17.07 -10.25 4.47
CA GLU A 129 15.85 -10.58 3.72
C GLU A 129 16.15 -10.76 2.23
N LEU A 130 16.96 -9.88 1.64
CA LEU A 130 17.40 -9.99 0.24
C LEU A 130 18.10 -11.32 -0.04
N GLU A 131 19.07 -11.70 0.81
CA GLU A 131 19.79 -12.97 0.73
C GLU A 131 18.83 -14.17 0.90
N PHE A 132 17.90 -14.07 1.82
CA PHE A 132 16.92 -15.10 2.07
C PHE A 132 16.00 -15.31 0.85
N ILE A 133 15.49 -14.24 0.25
CA ILE A 133 14.68 -14.31 -0.97
C ILE A 133 15.49 -14.91 -2.13
N ASN A 134 16.75 -14.49 -2.31
CA ASN A 134 17.65 -15.06 -3.32
C ASN A 134 17.78 -16.58 -3.17
N ASN A 135 17.99 -17.07 -1.94
CA ASN A 135 18.14 -18.49 -1.68
C ASN A 135 16.86 -19.28 -1.95
N VAL A 136 15.69 -18.73 -1.56
CA VAL A 136 14.39 -19.37 -1.85
C VAL A 136 14.14 -19.40 -3.36
N ALA A 137 14.35 -18.30 -4.07
CA ALA A 137 14.21 -18.22 -5.52
C ALA A 137 15.13 -19.21 -6.24
N GLY A 138 16.39 -19.31 -5.80
CA GLY A 138 17.35 -20.28 -6.32
C GLY A 138 16.91 -21.74 -6.11
N SER A 139 16.28 -22.04 -4.98
CA SER A 139 15.78 -23.40 -4.69
C SER A 139 14.70 -23.90 -5.65
N ILE A 140 14.03 -22.97 -6.35
CA ILE A 140 12.98 -23.28 -7.35
C ILE A 140 13.36 -22.81 -8.76
N SER A 141 14.62 -22.38 -8.96
CA SER A 141 15.14 -21.90 -10.25
C SER A 141 14.38 -20.71 -10.83
N GLU A 142 13.88 -19.81 -9.99
CA GLU A 142 13.17 -18.60 -10.36
C GLU A 142 14.02 -17.35 -10.13
N LEU A 143 13.60 -16.22 -10.71
CA LEU A 143 14.12 -14.89 -10.42
C LEU A 143 13.11 -14.13 -9.55
N ALA A 144 13.55 -13.64 -8.41
CA ALA A 144 12.72 -12.84 -7.52
C ALA A 144 12.79 -11.36 -7.89
N PRO A 145 11.69 -10.73 -8.33
CA PRO A 145 11.62 -9.30 -8.54
C PRO A 145 11.62 -8.59 -7.19
N VAL A 146 12.55 -7.65 -6.97
CA VAL A 146 12.69 -6.92 -5.70
C VAL A 146 12.70 -5.42 -5.88
N ALA A 147 12.14 -4.71 -4.90
CA ALA A 147 12.30 -3.29 -4.69
C ALA A 147 12.83 -3.06 -3.27
N VAL A 148 13.79 -2.16 -3.12
CA VAL A 148 14.33 -1.85 -1.81
C VAL A 148 13.47 -0.80 -1.13
N ARG A 149 12.95 -1.10 0.07
CA ARG A 149 12.28 -0.11 0.91
C ARG A 149 13.32 0.69 1.66
N ILE A 150 13.35 1.98 1.39
CA ILE A 150 14.27 2.92 2.01
C ILE A 150 13.57 3.77 3.07
N ASN A 151 14.36 4.21 4.03
CA ASN A 151 13.99 5.24 4.98
C ASN A 151 14.55 6.59 4.51
N PRO A 152 13.71 7.52 4.04
CA PRO A 152 14.19 8.82 3.53
C PRO A 152 14.64 9.79 4.62
N ASN A 153 14.57 9.42 5.90
CA ASN A 153 14.89 10.26 7.06
C ASN A 153 14.18 11.64 7.01
N VAL A 154 12.85 11.59 6.81
CA VAL A 154 11.97 12.76 6.81
C VAL A 154 10.98 12.66 7.96
N ASP A 155 10.72 13.78 8.63
CA ASP A 155 9.73 13.83 9.71
C ASP A 155 8.32 13.81 9.15
N ALA A 156 7.61 12.71 9.35
CA ALA A 156 6.22 12.54 8.92
C ALA A 156 5.22 13.40 9.70
N GLN A 157 5.66 14.10 10.75
CA GLN A 157 4.81 14.93 11.63
C GLN A 157 3.59 14.17 12.20
N THR A 158 3.76 12.87 12.43
CA THR A 158 2.74 11.97 12.96
C THR A 158 3.12 11.48 14.35
N HIS A 159 2.23 10.71 14.99
CA HIS A 159 2.50 10.12 16.29
C HIS A 159 3.78 9.28 16.26
N LYS A 160 4.65 9.42 17.30
CA LYS A 160 5.98 8.79 17.35
C LYS A 160 6.01 7.28 17.07
N TYR A 161 4.94 6.55 17.43
CA TYR A 161 4.86 5.10 17.22
C TYR A 161 4.44 4.65 15.81
N ILE A 162 3.94 5.56 14.97
CA ILE A 162 3.47 5.27 13.61
C ILE A 162 4.29 5.97 12.52
N SER A 163 5.25 6.80 12.90
CA SER A 163 6.25 7.37 12.00
C SER A 163 7.24 6.28 11.56
N THR A 164 7.51 6.17 10.26
CA THR A 164 8.47 5.21 9.68
C THR A 164 9.49 5.89 8.77
N GLY A 165 9.51 7.22 8.73
CA GLY A 165 10.37 8.01 7.84
C GLY A 165 11.65 8.57 8.46
N LYS A 166 11.90 8.37 9.77
CA LYS A 166 13.11 8.83 10.47
C LYS A 166 14.17 7.74 10.57
N ALA A 167 15.44 8.11 10.66
CA ALA A 167 16.59 7.18 10.79
C ALA A 167 16.47 6.23 12.00
N GLU A 168 15.79 6.63 13.06
CA GLU A 168 15.55 5.80 14.26
C GLU A 168 14.39 4.79 14.10
N ASN A 169 13.78 4.71 12.93
CA ASN A 169 12.62 3.89 12.69
C ASN A 169 12.99 2.43 12.39
N LYS A 170 12.06 1.52 12.76
CA LYS A 170 12.25 0.07 12.74
C LYS A 170 12.23 -0.56 11.32
N PHE A 171 11.89 0.20 10.27
CA PHE A 171 11.56 -0.34 8.96
C PHE A 171 12.36 0.34 7.85
N GLY A 172 12.76 -0.46 6.87
CA GLY A 172 13.46 -0.01 5.69
C GLY A 172 14.97 0.11 5.90
N ILE A 173 15.68 0.27 4.80
CA ILE A 173 17.12 0.45 4.72
C ILE A 173 17.45 1.94 4.80
N ASP A 174 18.49 2.30 5.52
CA ASP A 174 18.92 3.68 5.62
C ASP A 174 19.29 4.24 4.23
N TYR A 175 18.97 5.51 4.04
CA TYR A 175 19.21 6.19 2.76
C TYR A 175 20.68 6.08 2.31
N GLU A 176 21.61 6.25 3.25
CA GLU A 176 23.04 6.21 3.01
C GLU A 176 23.58 4.80 2.66
N GLU A 177 22.88 3.74 3.10
CA GLU A 177 23.24 2.34 2.83
C GLU A 177 22.61 1.80 1.54
N THR A 178 21.68 2.54 0.96
CA THR A 178 20.85 2.06 -0.16
C THR A 178 21.68 1.58 -1.35
N MET A 179 22.70 2.35 -1.77
CA MET A 179 23.53 1.99 -2.92
C MET A 179 24.29 0.67 -2.71
N GLN A 180 24.78 0.39 -1.51
CA GLN A 180 25.45 -0.89 -1.19
C GLN A 180 24.49 -2.07 -1.29
N VAL A 181 23.22 -1.86 -0.91
CA VAL A 181 22.18 -2.89 -1.04
C VAL A 181 21.88 -3.20 -2.50
N TYR A 182 21.80 -2.18 -3.37
CA TYR A 182 21.61 -2.39 -4.80
C TYR A 182 22.85 -3.04 -5.47
N GLU A 183 24.07 -2.67 -5.08
CA GLU A 183 25.28 -3.34 -5.51
C GLU A 183 25.22 -4.83 -5.14
N ARG A 184 24.86 -5.14 -3.89
CA ARG A 184 24.70 -6.52 -3.46
C ARG A 184 23.61 -7.25 -4.24
N ALA A 185 22.44 -6.62 -4.44
CA ALA A 185 21.33 -7.19 -5.19
C ALA A 185 21.73 -7.54 -6.63
N SER A 186 22.51 -6.68 -7.28
CA SER A 186 22.97 -6.90 -8.65
C SER A 186 23.96 -8.07 -8.80
N ALA A 187 24.64 -8.45 -7.71
CA ALA A 187 25.54 -9.59 -7.67
C ALA A 187 24.84 -10.94 -7.34
N LEU A 188 23.58 -10.92 -6.95
CA LEU A 188 22.82 -12.12 -6.57
C LEU A 188 22.15 -12.75 -7.79
N PRO A 189 22.39 -14.07 -8.06
CA PRO A 189 21.99 -14.71 -9.32
C PRO A 189 20.48 -14.92 -9.47
N HIS A 190 19.71 -14.86 -8.38
CA HIS A 190 18.28 -15.12 -8.37
C HIS A 190 17.46 -13.87 -7.98
N ILE A 191 18.06 -12.68 -8.09
CA ILE A 191 17.40 -11.41 -7.84
C ILE A 191 17.26 -10.61 -9.14
N GLN A 192 16.06 -10.07 -9.35
CA GLN A 192 15.79 -9.07 -10.38
C GLN A 192 15.45 -7.74 -9.71
N ILE A 193 16.31 -6.74 -9.88
CA ILE A 193 16.06 -5.39 -9.40
C ILE A 193 14.91 -4.79 -10.21
N LYS A 194 13.83 -4.35 -9.53
CA LYS A 194 12.63 -3.78 -10.16
C LYS A 194 12.42 -2.31 -9.82
N GLY A 195 12.66 -1.91 -8.60
CA GLY A 195 12.30 -0.57 -8.18
C GLY A 195 12.80 -0.20 -6.80
N ILE A 196 12.37 0.96 -6.36
CA ILE A 196 12.61 1.51 -5.03
C ILE A 196 11.27 1.92 -4.40
N GLN A 197 11.15 1.75 -3.09
CA GLN A 197 9.94 2.08 -2.35
C GLN A 197 10.29 2.83 -1.08
N MET A 198 9.46 3.79 -0.69
CA MET A 198 9.49 4.41 0.64
C MET A 198 8.12 4.34 1.30
N HIS A 199 8.09 4.42 2.63
CA HIS A 199 6.86 4.60 3.40
C HIS A 199 7.20 5.41 4.64
N ILE A 200 6.75 6.67 4.69
CA ILE A 200 7.18 7.65 5.70
C ILE A 200 6.34 7.60 6.98
N GLY A 201 5.22 6.92 6.98
CA GLY A 201 4.35 6.79 8.14
C GLY A 201 2.91 6.49 7.80
N SER A 202 2.10 6.31 8.83
CA SER A 202 0.65 6.13 8.75
C SER A 202 -0.06 7.36 9.31
N GLN A 203 -1.34 7.53 8.95
CA GLN A 203 -2.20 8.61 9.44
C GLN A 203 -1.68 10.02 9.12
N LEU A 204 -1.06 10.20 7.95
CA LEU A 204 -0.60 11.49 7.48
C LEU A 204 -1.79 12.33 7.00
N THR A 205 -2.04 13.43 7.69
CA THR A 205 -3.17 14.34 7.40
C THR A 205 -2.75 15.57 6.57
N THR A 206 -1.46 15.69 6.25
CA THR A 206 -0.91 16.77 5.43
C THR A 206 -0.06 16.20 4.28
N VAL A 207 0.03 16.95 3.18
CA VAL A 207 0.76 16.54 1.97
C VAL A 207 2.26 16.88 2.04
N SER A 208 2.64 17.89 2.82
CA SER A 208 4.01 18.40 2.89
C SER A 208 5.08 17.33 3.16
N PRO A 209 4.91 16.38 4.10
CA PRO A 209 5.91 15.33 4.34
C PRO A 209 6.15 14.43 3.11
N PHE A 210 5.11 14.14 2.33
CA PHE A 210 5.26 13.38 1.08
C PHE A 210 6.10 14.15 0.06
N VAL A 211 5.84 15.46 -0.10
CA VAL A 211 6.58 16.31 -1.04
C VAL A 211 8.06 16.40 -0.64
N GLU A 212 8.35 16.56 0.64
CA GLU A 212 9.72 16.60 1.16
C GLU A 212 10.45 15.27 0.94
N ALA A 213 9.79 14.15 1.25
CA ALA A 213 10.36 12.82 1.04
C ALA A 213 10.65 12.55 -0.44
N VAL A 214 9.71 12.85 -1.33
CA VAL A 214 9.91 12.71 -2.78
C VAL A 214 11.08 13.57 -3.25
N LYS A 215 11.15 14.85 -2.89
CA LYS A 215 12.26 15.74 -3.26
C LYS A 215 13.61 15.19 -2.81
N ARG A 216 13.67 14.61 -1.61
CA ARG A 216 14.91 14.01 -1.08
C ARG A 216 15.33 12.75 -1.84
N VAL A 217 14.37 11.90 -2.22
CA VAL A 217 14.63 10.60 -2.82
C VAL A 217 14.84 10.66 -4.35
N ILE A 218 14.31 11.65 -5.05
CA ILE A 218 14.42 11.78 -6.52
C ILE A 218 15.86 11.72 -7.05
N PRO A 219 16.89 12.35 -6.44
CA PRO A 219 18.27 12.20 -6.93
C PRO A 219 18.74 10.73 -6.93
N LEU A 220 18.46 10.00 -5.87
CA LEU A 220 18.76 8.58 -5.73
C LEU A 220 17.98 7.74 -6.77
N VAL A 221 16.69 8.02 -6.98
CA VAL A 221 15.87 7.34 -8.00
C VAL A 221 16.51 7.46 -9.39
N LYS A 222 16.97 8.67 -9.75
CA LYS A 222 17.62 8.92 -11.04
C LYS A 222 18.94 8.14 -11.17
N GLU A 223 19.75 8.11 -10.13
CA GLU A 223 20.99 7.35 -10.10
C GLU A 223 20.73 5.84 -10.23
N LEU A 224 19.76 5.31 -9.48
CA LEU A 224 19.38 3.90 -9.55
C LEU A 224 18.79 3.53 -10.92
N GLN A 225 18.02 4.42 -11.53
CA GLN A 225 17.48 4.21 -12.87
C GLN A 225 18.62 4.13 -13.91
N GLN A 226 19.62 5.01 -13.81
CA GLN A 226 20.77 5.00 -14.73
C GLN A 226 21.69 3.79 -14.52
N THR A 227 21.89 3.37 -13.27
CA THR A 227 22.86 2.33 -12.91
C THR A 227 22.26 0.91 -13.01
N TYR A 228 21.03 0.74 -12.55
CA TYR A 228 20.39 -0.58 -12.40
C TYR A 228 19.11 -0.74 -13.22
N GLY A 229 18.64 0.31 -13.89
CA GLY A 229 17.45 0.25 -14.75
C GLY A 229 16.16 0.03 -14.00
N ILE A 230 16.01 0.61 -12.77
CA ILE A 230 14.76 0.47 -12.01
C ILE A 230 13.56 0.97 -12.82
N GLU A 231 12.45 0.25 -12.72
CA GLU A 231 11.23 0.49 -13.51
C GLU A 231 10.22 1.39 -12.77
N PHE A 232 10.26 1.43 -11.44
CA PHE A 232 9.31 2.21 -10.64
C PHE A 232 9.90 2.79 -9.37
N PHE A 233 9.26 3.86 -8.91
CA PHE A 233 9.43 4.44 -7.59
C PHE A 233 8.08 4.46 -6.87
N SER A 234 7.96 3.74 -5.75
CA SER A 234 6.76 3.76 -4.92
C SER A 234 6.92 4.76 -3.77
N ILE A 235 5.99 5.71 -3.70
CA ILE A 235 5.94 6.69 -2.61
C ILE A 235 5.29 6.13 -1.33
N GLY A 236 4.88 4.87 -1.35
CA GLY A 236 4.20 4.22 -0.24
C GLY A 236 2.74 4.65 -0.10
N GLY A 237 2.25 4.60 1.12
CA GLY A 237 0.89 5.00 1.48
C GLY A 237 0.90 5.78 2.79
N GLY A 238 -0.14 5.58 3.60
CA GLY A 238 -0.25 6.24 4.91
C GLY A 238 -1.09 7.51 4.90
N ILE A 239 -1.76 7.82 3.79
CA ILE A 239 -2.70 8.93 3.72
C ILE A 239 -3.78 8.73 4.78
N GLY A 240 -3.92 9.72 5.66
CA GLY A 240 -4.88 9.70 6.77
C GLY A 240 -6.32 9.97 6.33
N ILE A 241 -7.20 9.77 7.28
CA ILE A 241 -8.63 10.12 7.18
C ILE A 241 -8.94 11.21 8.21
N VAL A 242 -10.19 11.60 8.33
CA VAL A 242 -10.67 12.42 9.44
C VAL A 242 -10.72 11.54 10.69
N TYR A 243 -9.85 11.79 11.67
CA TYR A 243 -9.78 11.08 12.94
C TYR A 243 -10.60 11.76 14.04
N GLU A 244 -10.72 11.11 15.20
CA GLU A 244 -11.58 11.51 16.31
C GLU A 244 -11.40 12.97 16.75
N GLU A 245 -10.20 13.51 16.77
CA GLU A 245 -9.95 14.93 17.12
C GLU A 245 -10.67 15.89 16.19
N ALA A 246 -10.74 15.60 14.91
CA ALA A 246 -11.48 16.40 13.94
C ALA A 246 -13.00 16.23 14.12
N LEU A 247 -13.47 15.07 14.59
CA LEU A 247 -14.86 14.84 14.95
C LEU A 247 -15.24 15.58 16.22
N ALA A 248 -14.36 15.62 17.22
CA ALA A 248 -14.59 16.29 18.49
C ALA A 248 -14.55 17.83 18.37
N SER A 249 -13.80 18.37 17.42
CA SER A 249 -13.65 19.81 17.19
C SER A 249 -14.59 20.38 16.11
N GLY A 250 -15.26 19.52 15.34
CA GLY A 250 -16.20 19.91 14.30
C GLY A 250 -17.58 20.26 14.81
N PRO A 251 -18.42 20.94 14.03
CA PRO A 251 -19.81 21.17 14.36
C PRO A 251 -20.54 19.82 14.51
N SER A 252 -21.54 19.77 15.38
CA SER A 252 -22.32 18.56 15.67
C SER A 252 -23.03 17.94 14.45
N ASN A 253 -23.09 18.67 13.36
CA ASN A 253 -23.72 18.31 12.09
C ASN A 253 -22.70 18.16 10.93
N TRP A 254 -21.40 18.07 11.21
CA TRP A 254 -20.36 18.01 10.17
C TRP A 254 -20.59 16.91 9.11
N TRP A 255 -21.30 15.83 9.47
CA TRP A 255 -21.74 14.79 8.55
C TRP A 255 -22.75 15.27 7.50
N SER A 256 -23.54 16.30 7.84
CA SER A 256 -24.53 16.89 6.95
C SER A 256 -24.02 18.12 6.19
N GLU A 257 -22.97 18.76 6.66
CA GLU A 257 -22.39 19.96 6.06
C GLU A 257 -21.31 19.68 5.00
N GLN A 258 -20.97 18.42 4.77
CA GLN A 258 -20.04 18.02 3.71
C GLN A 258 -20.77 17.68 2.40
N GLU A 259 -21.71 18.55 1.99
CA GLU A 259 -22.31 18.52 0.66
C GLU A 259 -21.40 19.16 -0.41
#